data_cd4aaf8d6b8e38d64814aaad2270c22b
#
_entry.id   cd4aaf8d6b8e38d64814aaad2270c22b
#
_cell.length_a   1.000
_cell.length_b   1.000
_cell.length_c   1.000
_cell.angle_alpha   90.00
_cell.angle_beta   90.00
_cell.angle_gamma   90.00
#
_symmetry.space_group_name_H-M   'P 1'
#
loop_
_entity.id
_entity.type
_entity.pdbx_description
1 polymer ?
#
loop_
_entity_poly.entity_id
_entity_poly.type
_entity_poly.pdbx_seq_one_letter_code
_entity_poly.pdbx_strand_id
1 'polypeptide(L)'
;VREEFLKRFWNSAIVSVCSSILAVGLGSCAAYGLSRFNYRFGFMRNSDISFFFLSQLILPPVVLALPFLVLYKSLNLLDTRIGLILLYTLTVLPIVIWIMRDQFSSIPTELEEAALVDGLSIWGAFTTIIMPIALPGMVAAFILSLVLTWNEYFFAALLTSSHAKTLPVMVASQTGSQGISWWSMAALSFAAILPLIVIAIILERYIIKGMAAGAVK
;
A
#
# COMPACT_ATOMS: atom_id res chain seq x y z
N VAL A 1 28.24 -8.19 -7.26
CA VAL A 1 27.05 -8.79 -6.62
C VAL A 1 26.61 -7.98 -5.41
N ARG A 2 27.49 -7.69 -4.44
CA ARG A 2 27.12 -6.98 -3.19
C ARG A 2 26.58 -5.58 -3.43
N GLU A 3 27.24 -4.75 -4.23
CA GLU A 3 26.82 -3.39 -4.54
C GLU A 3 25.49 -3.36 -5.30
N GLU A 4 25.32 -4.30 -6.22
CA GLU A 4 24.08 -4.41 -6.97
C GLU A 4 22.92 -4.84 -6.07
N PHE A 5 23.14 -5.80 -5.17
CA PHE A 5 22.15 -6.19 -4.17
C PHE A 5 21.72 -5.00 -3.29
N LEU A 6 22.66 -4.24 -2.73
CA LEU A 6 22.35 -3.09 -1.90
C LEU A 6 21.54 -2.03 -2.67
N LYS A 7 21.88 -1.79 -3.93
CA LYS A 7 21.14 -0.87 -4.79
C LYS A 7 19.69 -1.32 -4.97
N ARG A 8 19.45 -2.63 -5.27
CA ARG A 8 18.10 -3.18 -5.45
C ARG A 8 17.32 -3.23 -4.13
N PHE A 9 18.00 -3.54 -3.05
CA PHE A 9 17.43 -3.50 -1.71
C PHE A 9 16.91 -2.10 -1.36
N TRP A 10 17.73 -1.07 -1.55
CA TRP A 10 17.30 0.31 -1.30
C TRP A 10 16.20 0.77 -2.26
N ASN A 11 16.20 0.32 -3.50
CA ASN A 11 15.08 0.58 -4.41
C ASN A 11 13.78 0.00 -3.86
N SER A 12 13.79 -1.30 -3.49
CA SER A 12 12.61 -1.94 -2.90
C SER A 12 12.18 -1.25 -1.62
N ALA A 13 13.11 -0.92 -0.71
CA ALA A 13 12.80 -0.27 0.55
C ALA A 13 12.16 1.12 0.35
N ILE A 14 12.77 1.97 -0.47
CA ILE A 14 12.25 3.31 -0.75
C ILE A 14 10.90 3.23 -1.45
N VAL A 15 10.78 2.42 -2.50
CA VAL A 15 9.55 2.31 -3.28
C VAL A 15 8.41 1.78 -2.42
N SER A 16 8.61 0.66 -1.70
CA SER A 16 7.54 0.05 -0.92
C SER A 16 7.12 0.89 0.30
N VAL A 17 8.09 1.48 1.03
CA VAL A 17 7.76 2.33 2.19
C VAL A 17 7.05 3.60 1.76
N CYS A 18 7.56 4.30 0.74
CA CYS A 18 6.94 5.53 0.26
C CYS A 18 5.53 5.26 -0.32
N SER A 19 5.35 4.21 -1.11
CA SER A 19 4.04 3.82 -1.65
C SER A 19 3.05 3.52 -0.54
N SER A 20 3.48 2.76 0.48
CA SER A 20 2.61 2.37 1.60
C SER A 20 2.22 3.58 2.45
N ILE A 21 3.14 4.50 2.72
CA ILE A 21 2.84 5.76 3.44
C ILE A 21 1.84 6.59 2.66
N LEU A 22 2.07 6.78 1.35
CA LEU A 22 1.16 7.54 0.50
C LEU A 22 -0.22 6.88 0.41
N ALA A 23 -0.27 5.56 0.25
CA ALA A 23 -1.52 4.82 0.18
C ALA A 23 -2.30 4.91 1.49
N VAL A 24 -1.65 4.77 2.66
CA VAL A 24 -2.31 4.90 3.96
C VAL A 24 -2.78 6.33 4.20
N GLY A 25 -1.98 7.34 3.86
CA GLY A 25 -2.37 8.74 3.99
C GLY A 25 -3.59 9.09 3.13
N LEU A 26 -3.50 8.87 1.82
CA LEU A 26 -4.58 9.14 0.87
C LEU A 26 -5.80 8.26 1.13
N GLY A 27 -5.58 6.98 1.37
CA GLY A 27 -6.61 5.99 1.64
C GLY A 27 -7.38 6.28 2.93
N SER A 28 -6.70 6.75 3.99
CA SER A 28 -7.37 7.17 5.23
C SER A 28 -8.25 8.40 5.02
N CYS A 29 -7.79 9.40 4.26
CA CYS A 29 -8.63 10.57 3.94
C CYS A 29 -9.87 10.17 3.14
N ALA A 30 -9.71 9.33 2.11
CA ALA A 30 -10.83 8.84 1.31
C ALA A 30 -11.79 7.97 2.13
N ALA A 31 -11.26 7.05 2.94
CA ALA A 31 -12.02 6.17 3.81
C ALA A 31 -12.81 6.93 4.88
N TYR A 32 -12.21 7.94 5.49
CA TYR A 32 -12.89 8.84 6.44
C TYR A 32 -14.07 9.52 5.76
N GLY A 33 -13.85 10.13 4.60
CA GLY A 33 -14.93 10.72 3.82
C GLY A 33 -16.08 9.75 3.55
N LEU A 34 -15.76 8.51 3.09
CA LEU A 34 -16.77 7.48 2.79
C LEU A 34 -17.48 6.92 4.02
N SER A 35 -16.88 7.01 5.22
CA SER A 35 -17.47 6.51 6.46
C SER A 35 -18.37 7.55 7.15
N ARG A 36 -18.09 8.84 6.98
CA ARG A 36 -18.75 9.93 7.70
C ARG A 36 -19.75 10.72 6.87
N PHE A 37 -19.51 10.85 5.57
CA PHE A 37 -20.37 11.68 4.71
C PHE A 37 -21.16 10.82 3.73
N ASN A 38 -22.42 11.19 3.53
CA ASN A 38 -23.30 10.54 2.57
C ASN A 38 -23.12 11.17 1.19
N TYR A 39 -22.29 10.56 0.36
CA TYR A 39 -22.13 10.97 -1.03
C TYR A 39 -23.23 10.37 -1.91
N ARG A 40 -23.75 11.21 -2.81
CA ARG A 40 -24.61 10.79 -3.91
C ARG A 40 -24.05 11.37 -5.21
N PHE A 41 -23.53 10.52 -6.04
CA PHE A 41 -23.06 10.92 -7.37
C PHE A 41 -23.97 10.28 -8.42
N GLY A 42 -24.99 11.02 -8.87
CA GLY A 42 -26.07 10.47 -9.69
C GLY A 42 -26.83 9.39 -8.93
N PHE A 43 -26.76 8.15 -9.45
CA PHE A 43 -27.39 6.97 -8.83
C PHE A 43 -26.43 6.19 -7.89
N MET A 44 -25.13 6.56 -7.83
CA MET A 44 -24.15 5.90 -7.00
C MET A 44 -24.20 6.41 -5.54
N ARG A 45 -24.18 5.48 -4.59
CA ARG A 45 -24.10 5.72 -3.14
C ARG A 45 -22.69 5.35 -2.61
N ASN A 46 -22.42 5.60 -1.34
CA ASN A 46 -21.15 5.25 -0.70
C ASN A 46 -20.77 3.78 -0.85
N SER A 47 -21.77 2.86 -0.81
CA SER A 47 -21.56 1.43 -1.03
C SER A 47 -21.02 1.14 -2.43
N ASP A 48 -21.59 1.79 -3.43
CA ASP A 48 -21.22 1.59 -4.84
C ASP A 48 -19.83 2.17 -5.12
N ILE A 49 -19.54 3.34 -4.55
CA ILE A 49 -18.20 3.96 -4.62
C ILE A 49 -17.15 3.05 -3.96
N SER A 50 -17.47 2.50 -2.78
CA SER A 50 -16.56 1.58 -2.09
C SER A 50 -16.37 0.29 -2.85
N PHE A 51 -17.43 -0.25 -3.43
CA PHE A 51 -17.35 -1.43 -4.30
C PHE A 51 -16.53 -1.15 -5.56
N PHE A 52 -16.67 0.05 -6.14
CA PHE A 52 -15.84 0.47 -7.28
C PHE A 52 -14.35 0.42 -6.95
N PHE A 53 -13.92 0.90 -5.78
CA PHE A 53 -12.53 0.77 -5.35
C PHE A 53 -12.11 -0.70 -5.25
N LEU A 54 -12.92 -1.56 -4.63
CA LEU A 54 -12.59 -2.98 -4.53
C LEU A 54 -12.54 -3.70 -5.88
N SER A 55 -13.41 -3.31 -6.82
CA SER A 55 -13.45 -3.92 -8.16
C SER A 55 -12.12 -3.76 -8.92
N GLN A 56 -11.32 -2.74 -8.58
CA GLN A 56 -10.00 -2.55 -9.17
C GLN A 56 -9.02 -3.69 -8.83
N LEU A 57 -9.20 -4.37 -7.68
CA LEU A 57 -8.37 -5.50 -7.28
C LEU A 57 -8.67 -6.77 -8.09
N ILE A 58 -9.83 -6.83 -8.74
CA ILE A 58 -10.23 -7.98 -9.57
C ILE A 58 -9.56 -7.94 -10.95
N LEU A 59 -9.14 -6.75 -11.40
CA LEU A 59 -8.49 -6.59 -12.70
C LEU A 59 -7.13 -7.28 -12.72
N PRO A 60 -6.89 -8.23 -13.65
CA PRO A 60 -5.57 -8.83 -13.77
C PRO A 60 -4.52 -7.78 -14.14
N PRO A 61 -3.37 -7.72 -13.46
CA PRO A 61 -2.32 -6.73 -13.74
C PRO A 61 -1.84 -6.72 -15.20
N VAL A 62 -1.87 -7.88 -15.86
CA VAL A 62 -1.45 -8.02 -17.26
C VAL A 62 -2.31 -7.20 -18.24
N VAL A 63 -3.59 -6.99 -17.94
CA VAL A 63 -4.48 -6.17 -18.77
C VAL A 63 -4.05 -4.71 -18.78
N LEU A 64 -3.48 -4.26 -17.65
CA LEU A 64 -3.02 -2.90 -17.46
C LEU A 64 -1.56 -2.68 -17.96
N ALA A 65 -0.86 -3.74 -18.37
CA ALA A 65 0.55 -3.69 -18.77
C ALA A 65 0.82 -2.69 -19.89
N LEU A 66 0.13 -2.83 -21.03
CA LEU A 66 0.32 -1.96 -22.18
C LEU A 66 -0.13 -0.51 -21.91
N PRO A 67 -1.32 -0.25 -21.33
CA PRO A 67 -1.73 1.10 -20.96
C PRO A 67 -0.71 1.80 -20.06
N PHE A 68 -0.22 1.15 -19.01
CA PHE A 68 0.79 1.75 -18.14
C PHE A 68 2.14 1.94 -18.84
N LEU A 69 2.58 1.01 -19.66
CA LEU A 69 3.83 1.15 -20.41
C LEU A 69 3.79 2.39 -21.33
N VAL A 70 2.70 2.58 -22.06
CA VAL A 70 2.52 3.74 -22.96
C VAL A 70 2.44 5.04 -22.17
N LEU A 71 1.64 5.06 -21.09
CA LEU A 71 1.50 6.23 -20.22
C LEU A 71 2.85 6.63 -19.59
N TYR A 72 3.58 5.66 -19.04
CA TYR A 72 4.87 5.91 -18.37
C TYR A 72 5.96 6.35 -19.34
N LYS A 73 5.92 5.82 -20.57
CA LYS A 73 6.79 6.29 -21.64
C LYS A 73 6.52 7.75 -22.00
N SER A 74 5.24 8.15 -22.14
CA SER A 74 4.87 9.53 -22.48
C SER A 74 5.18 10.52 -21.36
N LEU A 75 5.13 10.09 -20.10
CA LEU A 75 5.44 10.91 -18.93
C LEU A 75 6.92 10.86 -18.52
N ASN A 76 7.78 10.14 -19.24
CA ASN A 76 9.19 9.92 -18.90
C ASN A 76 9.38 9.33 -17.48
N LEU A 77 8.46 8.46 -17.05
CA LEU A 77 8.49 7.80 -15.73
C LEU A 77 9.07 6.38 -15.80
N LEU A 78 9.42 5.86 -16.99
CA LEU A 78 10.06 4.56 -17.14
C LEU A 78 11.42 4.56 -16.43
N ASP A 79 11.74 3.43 -15.78
CA ASP A 79 12.97 3.18 -15.01
C ASP A 79 13.23 4.23 -13.90
N THR A 80 12.16 4.75 -13.28
CA THR A 80 12.23 5.70 -12.17
C THR A 80 11.58 5.15 -10.90
N ARG A 81 12.16 5.47 -9.73
CA ARG A 81 11.56 5.14 -8.43
C ARG A 81 10.22 5.84 -8.23
N ILE A 82 10.10 7.09 -8.69
CA ILE A 82 8.86 7.87 -8.58
C ILE A 82 7.75 7.20 -9.38
N GLY A 83 8.03 6.71 -10.58
CA GLY A 83 7.07 5.95 -11.37
C GLY A 83 6.54 4.73 -10.60
N LEU A 84 7.44 3.91 -10.04
CA LEU A 84 7.04 2.75 -9.24
C LEU A 84 6.26 3.15 -7.98
N ILE A 85 6.66 4.22 -7.27
CA ILE A 85 5.96 4.71 -6.07
C ILE A 85 4.51 5.08 -6.42
N LEU A 86 4.30 5.83 -7.49
CA LEU A 86 2.96 6.22 -7.93
C LEU A 86 2.10 5.02 -8.29
N LEU A 87 2.65 4.09 -9.07
CA LEU A 87 1.90 2.90 -9.48
C LEU A 87 1.56 2.00 -8.30
N TYR A 88 2.53 1.71 -7.44
CA TYR A 88 2.31 0.86 -6.28
C TYR A 88 1.32 1.49 -5.29
N THR A 89 1.36 2.82 -5.13
CA THR A 89 0.33 3.53 -4.36
C THR A 89 -1.06 3.26 -4.93
N LEU A 90 -1.24 3.37 -6.26
CA LEU A 90 -2.52 3.10 -6.93
C LEU A 90 -2.97 1.65 -6.74
N THR A 91 -2.07 0.69 -6.83
CA THR A 91 -2.43 -0.74 -6.73
C THR A 91 -2.88 -1.16 -5.34
N VAL A 92 -2.32 -0.57 -4.27
CA VAL A 92 -2.69 -0.92 -2.88
C VAL A 92 -3.74 0.02 -2.28
N LEU A 93 -3.99 1.18 -2.89
CA LEU A 93 -4.96 2.17 -2.40
C LEU A 93 -6.37 1.58 -2.14
N PRO A 94 -6.95 0.75 -3.03
CA PRO A 94 -8.28 0.18 -2.81
C PRO A 94 -8.40 -0.64 -1.53
N ILE A 95 -7.40 -1.47 -1.23
CA ILE A 95 -7.42 -2.30 -0.02
C ILE A 95 -7.23 -1.46 1.24
N VAL A 96 -6.42 -0.41 1.17
CA VAL A 96 -6.24 0.55 2.28
C VAL A 96 -7.57 1.27 2.57
N ILE A 97 -8.24 1.77 1.53
CA ILE A 97 -9.55 2.43 1.69
C ILE A 97 -10.54 1.48 2.36
N TRP A 98 -10.57 0.21 1.97
CA TRP A 98 -11.46 -0.78 2.55
C TRP A 98 -11.19 -1.00 4.05
N ILE A 99 -9.93 -1.27 4.41
CA ILE A 99 -9.52 -1.49 5.81
C ILE A 99 -9.82 -0.25 6.66
N MET A 100 -9.43 0.92 6.17
CA MET A 100 -9.60 2.16 6.93
C MET A 100 -11.06 2.59 7.05
N ARG A 101 -11.89 2.32 6.03
CA ARG A 101 -13.32 2.57 6.11
C ARG A 101 -13.99 1.75 7.20
N ASP A 102 -13.67 0.46 7.29
CA ASP A 102 -14.19 -0.42 8.35
C ASP A 102 -13.73 0.06 9.72
N GLN A 103 -12.45 0.40 9.85
CA GLN A 103 -11.87 0.96 11.07
C GLN A 103 -12.57 2.26 11.51
N PHE A 104 -12.77 3.23 10.61
CA PHE A 104 -13.45 4.47 10.96
C PHE A 104 -14.94 4.25 11.27
N SER A 105 -15.60 3.33 10.58
CA SER A 105 -17.02 3.01 10.85
C SER A 105 -17.23 2.38 12.23
N SER A 106 -16.20 1.79 12.82
CA SER A 106 -16.25 1.23 14.18
C SER A 106 -16.08 2.28 15.29
N ILE A 107 -15.59 3.48 14.95
CA ILE A 107 -15.41 4.58 15.91
C ILE A 107 -16.73 5.35 16.06
N PRO A 108 -17.25 5.54 17.30
CA PRO A 108 -18.49 6.28 17.54
C PRO A 108 -18.41 7.73 17.02
N THR A 109 -19.47 8.19 16.37
CA THR A 109 -19.56 9.54 15.81
C THR A 109 -19.62 10.62 16.87
N GLU A 110 -20.10 10.28 18.07
CA GLU A 110 -20.22 11.15 19.23
C GLU A 110 -18.89 11.78 19.65
N LEU A 111 -17.78 11.09 19.39
CA LEU A 111 -16.44 11.63 19.68
C LEU A 111 -16.10 12.81 18.75
N GLU A 112 -16.54 12.75 17.51
CA GLU A 112 -16.36 13.85 16.56
C GLU A 112 -17.32 15.01 16.85
N GLU A 113 -18.57 14.68 17.18
CA GLU A 113 -19.59 15.68 17.54
C GLU A 113 -19.15 16.46 18.79
N ALA A 114 -18.63 15.79 19.81
CA ALA A 114 -18.06 16.44 20.99
C ALA A 114 -16.90 17.38 20.63
N ALA A 115 -16.00 16.93 19.76
CA ALA A 115 -14.88 17.74 19.29
C ALA A 115 -15.32 19.00 18.53
N LEU A 116 -16.38 18.89 17.73
CA LEU A 116 -16.96 20.03 17.01
C LEU A 116 -17.61 21.03 17.99
N VAL A 117 -18.26 20.54 19.04
CA VAL A 117 -18.85 21.41 20.11
C VAL A 117 -17.75 22.13 20.88
N ASP A 118 -16.58 21.47 21.08
CA ASP A 118 -15.40 22.07 21.69
C ASP A 118 -14.66 23.06 20.75
N GLY A 119 -15.19 23.30 19.54
CA GLY A 119 -14.70 24.31 18.61
C GLY A 119 -13.64 23.81 17.62
N LEU A 120 -13.37 22.50 17.55
CA LEU A 120 -12.51 21.94 16.51
C LEU A 120 -13.22 21.95 15.15
N SER A 121 -12.44 22.14 14.10
CA SER A 121 -12.94 21.90 12.73
C SER A 121 -13.03 20.39 12.45
N ILE A 122 -13.74 19.99 11.39
CA ILE A 122 -13.81 18.59 10.93
C ILE A 122 -12.40 18.02 10.73
N TRP A 123 -11.50 18.78 10.11
CA TRP A 123 -10.11 18.37 9.92
C TRP A 123 -9.35 18.28 11.25
N GLY A 124 -9.61 19.18 12.18
CA GLY A 124 -9.07 19.12 13.55
C GLY A 124 -9.53 17.87 14.30
N ALA A 125 -10.83 17.56 14.29
CA ALA A 125 -11.38 16.34 14.88
C ALA A 125 -10.78 15.08 14.24
N PHE A 126 -10.68 15.05 12.91
CA PHE A 126 -10.06 13.93 12.18
C PHE A 126 -8.62 13.70 12.62
N THR A 127 -7.77 14.73 12.61
CA THR A 127 -6.32 14.57 12.86
C THR A 127 -5.97 14.38 14.34
N THR A 128 -6.72 15.04 15.26
CA THR A 128 -6.39 15.03 16.69
C THR A 128 -7.09 13.95 17.50
N ILE A 129 -8.24 13.45 17.02
CA ILE A 129 -9.04 12.48 17.76
C ILE A 129 -9.14 11.17 16.98
N ILE A 130 -9.65 11.21 15.75
CA ILE A 130 -9.98 10.00 15.00
C ILE A 130 -8.73 9.25 14.53
N MET A 131 -7.75 9.95 13.97
CA MET A 131 -6.48 9.33 13.50
C MET A 131 -5.71 8.62 14.62
N PRO A 132 -5.51 9.21 15.82
CA PRO A 132 -4.89 8.50 16.95
C PRO A 132 -5.65 7.25 17.41
N ILE A 133 -6.98 7.29 17.44
CA ILE A 133 -7.81 6.13 17.78
C ILE A 133 -7.71 5.05 16.71
N ALA A 134 -7.67 5.44 15.43
CA ALA A 134 -7.55 4.53 14.29
C ALA A 134 -6.11 4.02 14.05
N LEU A 135 -5.12 4.47 14.81
CA LEU A 135 -3.70 4.13 14.62
C LEU A 135 -3.43 2.63 14.49
N PRO A 136 -4.03 1.71 15.27
CA PRO A 136 -3.82 0.27 15.09
C PRO A 136 -4.26 -0.21 13.71
N GLY A 137 -5.39 0.27 13.20
CA GLY A 137 -5.87 -0.05 11.84
C GLY A 137 -4.96 0.53 10.75
N MET A 138 -4.47 1.75 10.94
CA MET A 138 -3.51 2.38 10.03
C MET A 138 -2.21 1.59 9.94
N VAL A 139 -1.69 1.10 11.08
CA VAL A 139 -0.49 0.26 11.12
C VAL A 139 -0.74 -1.06 10.40
N ALA A 140 -1.88 -1.69 10.61
CA ALA A 140 -2.25 -2.93 9.92
C ALA A 140 -2.34 -2.71 8.39
N ALA A 141 -2.99 -1.63 7.95
CA ALA A 141 -3.08 -1.25 6.55
C ALA A 141 -1.69 -0.96 5.94
N PHE A 142 -0.82 -0.29 6.70
CA PHE A 142 0.56 -0.02 6.28
C PHE A 142 1.37 -1.30 6.09
N ILE A 143 1.31 -2.23 7.06
CA ILE A 143 2.04 -3.51 6.98
C ILE A 143 1.57 -4.31 5.77
N LEU A 144 0.25 -4.43 5.57
CA LEU A 144 -0.29 -5.15 4.42
C LEU A 144 0.15 -4.52 3.11
N SER A 145 0.05 -3.20 2.98
CA SER A 145 0.50 -2.45 1.80
C SER A 145 2.00 -2.65 1.56
N LEU A 146 2.81 -2.60 2.63
CA LEU A 146 4.25 -2.80 2.56
C LEU A 146 4.61 -4.21 2.05
N VAL A 147 3.94 -5.24 2.56
CA VAL A 147 4.15 -6.63 2.11
C VAL A 147 3.78 -6.79 0.64
N LEU A 148 2.65 -6.23 0.22
CA LEU A 148 2.18 -6.30 -1.17
C LEU A 148 3.14 -5.58 -2.12
N THR A 149 3.54 -4.35 -1.79
CA THR A 149 4.43 -3.55 -2.64
C THR A 149 5.88 -4.05 -2.64
N TRP A 150 6.34 -4.61 -1.52
CA TRP A 150 7.66 -5.21 -1.42
C TRP A 150 7.81 -6.44 -2.32
N ASN A 151 6.77 -7.27 -2.41
CA ASN A 151 6.76 -8.49 -3.22
C ASN A 151 6.32 -8.26 -4.66
N GLU A 152 5.98 -7.02 -5.04
CA GLU A 152 5.53 -6.71 -6.39
C GLU A 152 6.67 -6.91 -7.39
N TYR A 153 6.42 -7.77 -8.36
CA TYR A 153 7.37 -8.14 -9.40
C TYR A 153 6.94 -7.67 -10.79
N PHE A 154 5.64 -7.81 -11.12
CA PHE A 154 5.17 -7.70 -12.49
C PHE A 154 5.40 -6.31 -13.10
N PHE A 155 4.91 -5.28 -12.42
CA PHE A 155 5.10 -3.91 -12.90
C PHE A 155 6.55 -3.43 -12.79
N ALA A 156 7.29 -3.88 -11.76
CA ALA A 156 8.72 -3.59 -11.68
C ALA A 156 9.49 -4.19 -12.87
N ALA A 157 9.21 -5.43 -13.22
CA ALA A 157 9.83 -6.08 -14.37
C ALA A 157 9.46 -5.41 -15.70
N LEU A 158 8.21 -4.93 -15.81
CA LEU A 158 7.69 -4.28 -17.01
C LEU A 158 8.27 -2.85 -17.20
N LEU A 159 8.34 -2.07 -16.12
CA LEU A 159 8.58 -0.62 -16.20
C LEU A 159 10.01 -0.21 -15.86
N THR A 160 10.87 -1.15 -15.41
CA THR A 160 12.26 -0.84 -15.06
C THR A 160 13.26 -1.62 -15.87
N SER A 161 14.41 -1.00 -16.15
CA SER A 161 15.49 -1.62 -16.95
C SER A 161 16.81 -1.71 -16.19
N SER A 162 17.25 -0.64 -15.52
CA SER A 162 18.59 -0.58 -14.88
C SER A 162 18.63 0.20 -13.57
N HIS A 163 17.97 1.34 -13.47
CA HIS A 163 18.10 2.25 -12.32
C HIS A 163 17.14 1.88 -11.18
N ALA A 164 15.88 1.66 -11.49
CA ALA A 164 14.81 1.47 -10.51
C ALA A 164 14.45 -0.01 -10.24
N LYS A 165 15.17 -0.98 -10.81
CA LYS A 165 14.91 -2.40 -10.54
C LYS A 165 14.84 -2.70 -9.05
N THR A 166 13.87 -3.51 -8.66
CA THR A 166 13.60 -3.96 -7.29
C THR A 166 14.21 -5.33 -6.98
N LEU A 167 14.18 -5.74 -5.71
CA LEU A 167 14.68 -7.06 -5.30
C LEU A 167 13.95 -8.23 -5.96
N PRO A 168 12.60 -8.27 -6.07
CA PRO A 168 11.91 -9.35 -6.77
C PRO A 168 12.39 -9.54 -8.21
N VAL A 169 12.66 -8.43 -8.93
CA VAL A 169 13.21 -8.50 -10.29
C VAL A 169 14.63 -9.07 -10.30
N MET A 170 15.45 -8.74 -9.30
CA MET A 170 16.80 -9.29 -9.17
C MET A 170 16.76 -10.79 -8.86
N VAL A 171 15.87 -11.23 -7.96
CA VAL A 171 15.70 -12.66 -7.64
C VAL A 171 15.26 -13.43 -8.89
N ALA A 172 14.28 -12.92 -9.63
CA ALA A 172 13.80 -13.56 -10.86
C ALA A 172 14.89 -13.61 -11.96
N SER A 173 15.80 -12.65 -12.01
CA SER A 173 16.91 -12.64 -12.99
C SER A 173 17.96 -13.74 -12.77
N GLN A 174 17.90 -14.49 -11.65
CA GLN A 174 18.77 -15.65 -11.43
C GLN A 174 18.34 -16.87 -12.28
N THR A 175 17.20 -16.79 -12.95
CA THR A 175 16.76 -17.75 -13.95
C THR A 175 17.20 -17.25 -15.34
N GLY A 176 18.28 -17.77 -15.88
CA GLY A 176 18.83 -17.33 -17.17
C GLY A 176 18.91 -18.46 -18.20
N SER A 177 19.35 -18.11 -19.42
CA SER A 177 19.56 -19.07 -20.53
C SER A 177 20.58 -20.18 -20.23
N GLN A 178 21.45 -19.98 -19.23
CA GLN A 178 22.45 -20.95 -18.78
C GLN A 178 21.93 -21.86 -17.65
N GLY A 179 20.66 -21.80 -17.32
CA GLY A 179 20.03 -22.54 -16.22
C GLY A 179 19.66 -21.69 -15.01
N ILE A 180 19.27 -22.36 -13.93
CA ILE A 180 18.85 -21.70 -12.68
C ILE A 180 20.02 -21.71 -11.70
N SER A 181 20.42 -20.53 -11.25
CA SER A 181 21.40 -20.39 -10.17
C SER A 181 20.73 -20.56 -8.79
N TRP A 182 20.42 -21.81 -8.45
CA TRP A 182 19.65 -22.15 -7.23
C TRP A 182 20.22 -21.55 -5.94
N TRP A 183 21.53 -21.63 -5.76
CA TRP A 183 22.20 -21.10 -4.55
C TRP A 183 22.07 -19.59 -4.44
N SER A 184 22.30 -18.87 -5.54
CA SER A 184 22.17 -17.41 -5.58
C SER A 184 20.71 -16.98 -5.36
N MET A 185 19.77 -17.66 -6.00
CA MET A 185 18.34 -17.38 -5.86
C MET A 185 17.86 -17.62 -4.42
N ALA A 186 18.25 -18.73 -3.80
CA ALA A 186 17.91 -19.02 -2.41
C ALA A 186 18.49 -17.99 -1.43
N ALA A 187 19.76 -17.63 -1.59
CA ALA A 187 20.42 -16.63 -0.75
C ALA A 187 19.78 -15.23 -0.89
N LEU A 188 19.48 -14.80 -2.11
CA LEU A 188 18.81 -13.52 -2.38
C LEU A 188 17.38 -13.50 -1.85
N SER A 189 16.63 -14.59 -2.02
CA SER A 189 15.26 -14.71 -1.49
C SER A 189 15.26 -14.65 0.03
N PHE A 190 16.17 -15.36 0.70
CA PHE A 190 16.30 -15.29 2.14
C PHE A 190 16.64 -13.89 2.62
N ALA A 191 17.61 -13.21 1.99
CA ALA A 191 17.96 -11.84 2.30
C ALA A 191 16.82 -10.84 2.03
N ALA A 192 15.99 -11.10 1.02
CA ALA A 192 14.82 -10.27 0.69
C ALA A 192 13.67 -10.40 1.71
N ILE A 193 13.52 -11.56 2.37
CA ILE A 193 12.47 -11.81 3.35
C ILE A 193 12.81 -11.20 4.72
N LEU A 194 14.10 -11.15 5.09
CA LEU A 194 14.53 -10.69 6.42
C LEU A 194 13.95 -9.32 6.85
N PRO A 195 13.95 -8.28 6.02
CA PRO A 195 13.39 -6.97 6.43
C PRO A 195 11.90 -7.04 6.77
N LEU A 196 11.13 -7.83 6.03
CA LEU A 196 9.69 -8.00 6.31
C LEU A 196 9.46 -8.72 7.64
N ILE A 197 10.26 -9.74 7.95
CA ILE A 197 10.20 -10.45 9.24
C ILE A 197 10.49 -9.47 10.39
N VAL A 198 11.55 -8.66 10.26
CA VAL A 198 11.93 -7.67 11.28
C VAL A 198 10.81 -6.66 11.49
N ILE A 199 10.23 -6.12 10.40
CA ILE A 199 9.12 -5.17 10.47
C ILE A 199 7.88 -5.82 11.10
N ALA A 200 7.55 -7.06 10.73
CA ALA A 200 6.43 -7.79 11.30
C ALA A 200 6.58 -7.99 12.81
N ILE A 201 7.76 -8.39 13.30
CA ILE A 201 8.05 -8.55 14.73
C ILE A 201 7.92 -7.22 15.48
N ILE A 202 8.47 -6.13 14.93
CA ILE A 202 8.40 -4.80 15.57
C ILE A 202 6.95 -4.32 15.69
N LEU A 203 6.13 -4.58 14.68
CA LEU A 203 4.76 -4.09 14.59
C LEU A 203 3.70 -5.09 15.10
N GLU A 204 4.11 -6.31 15.52
CA GLU A 204 3.23 -7.37 16.02
C GLU A 204 2.22 -6.86 17.07
N ARG A 205 2.70 -6.07 18.03
CA ARG A 205 1.86 -5.52 19.10
C ARG A 205 0.70 -4.64 18.59
N TYR A 206 0.87 -3.98 17.44
CA TYR A 206 -0.17 -3.15 16.85
C TYR A 206 -1.16 -4.00 16.04
N ILE A 207 -0.68 -5.07 15.39
CA ILE A 207 -1.52 -6.03 14.66
C ILE A 207 -2.49 -6.70 15.64
N ILE A 208 -1.97 -7.20 16.77
CA ILE A 208 -2.78 -7.88 17.80
C ILE A 208 -3.85 -6.91 18.36
N LYS A 209 -3.50 -5.67 18.66
CA LYS A 209 -4.46 -4.67 19.12
C LYS A 209 -5.54 -4.34 18.09
N GLY A 210 -5.16 -4.21 16.81
CA GLY A 210 -6.11 -3.95 15.73
C GLY A 210 -7.08 -5.11 15.50
N MET A 211 -6.61 -6.35 15.59
CA MET A 211 -7.47 -7.53 15.46
C MET A 211 -8.39 -7.72 16.67
N ALA A 212 -7.91 -7.45 17.89
CA ALA A 212 -8.71 -7.55 19.10
C ALA A 212 -9.86 -6.54 19.13
N ALA A 213 -9.64 -5.32 18.61
CA ALA A 213 -10.69 -4.31 18.50
C ALA A 213 -11.82 -4.71 17.52
N GLY A 214 -11.51 -5.49 16.49
CA GLY A 214 -12.50 -6.01 15.54
C GLY A 214 -13.20 -7.32 15.98
N ALA A 215 -12.64 -8.03 16.95
CA ALA A 215 -13.17 -9.33 17.41
C ALA A 215 -14.21 -9.21 18.56
N VAL A 216 -14.33 -8.05 19.17
CA VAL A 216 -15.33 -7.75 20.21
C VAL A 216 -16.53 -7.06 19.55
N LYS A 217 -17.35 -7.83 18.86
CA LYS A 217 -18.72 -7.49 18.46
C LYS A 217 -19.69 -8.44 19.07
#